data_5eac349efa3b42d74aa852f1c7ffaadc
#
_entry.id   5eac349efa3b42d74aa852f1c7ffaadc
#
_cell.length_a   1.000
_cell.length_b   1.000
_cell.length_c   1.000
_cell.angle_alpha   90.00
_cell.angle_beta   90.00
_cell.angle_gamma   90.00
#
_symmetry.space_group_name_H-M   'P 1'
#
loop_
_entity.id
_entity.type
_entity.pdbx_description
1 polymer ?
#
loop_
_entity_poly.entity_id
_entity_poly.type
_entity_poly.pdbx_seq_one_letter_code
_entity_poly.pdbx_strand_id
1 'polypeptide(L)'
;MSYRSERVSPFESMLYNRDDVFMANMSEAEIKSLFLEILNNGMHGVCFSLYEEGQKPGDIISEAQIIRRIEILKPYTQWIRSFSTTEGNELIPKIAKQYGMQTMVGAWLGDEKEKNEQELKNLIQLCRDGLVDIAAVGNEVLYRNDLTLDELLESIKYVKEQVPDITVGYVDAYYEFSRHPELVEACDVVLTNYYPFWEGTSFEDSLGHLHHMHQQTLQAANGKKIIITETGWPSQGENTKNAIPNKLSAMKYFINAQLWALDAGIEMFYFSSFDESWKVGAEGEVGAYWGLWDKNEKLKFI
;
A
#
# COMPACT_ATOMS: atom_id res chain seq x y z
N MET A 1 7.69 -12.95 1.33
CA MET A 1 6.90 -13.79 2.28
C MET A 1 5.47 -13.81 1.78
N SER A 2 4.89 -15.00 1.56
CA SER A 2 3.50 -15.07 1.09
C SER A 2 2.56 -14.74 2.25
N TYR A 3 1.55 -13.90 2.03
CA TYR A 3 0.40 -13.79 2.91
C TYR A 3 -0.16 -15.19 3.13
N ARG A 4 -0.23 -15.64 4.38
CA ARG A 4 -0.59 -17.02 4.68
C ARG A 4 -2.07 -17.25 4.43
N SER A 5 -2.39 -17.88 3.31
CA SER A 5 -3.73 -18.33 2.95
C SER A 5 -4.37 -19.35 3.92
N GLU A 6 -3.66 -19.76 4.94
CA GLU A 6 -4.13 -20.76 5.94
C GLU A 6 -5.19 -20.20 6.88
N ARG A 7 -5.48 -18.88 6.81
CA ARG A 7 -6.31 -18.18 7.80
C ARG A 7 -7.63 -17.61 7.24
N VAL A 8 -7.88 -17.74 5.95
CA VAL A 8 -9.11 -17.27 5.30
C VAL A 8 -9.91 -18.45 4.82
N SER A 9 -11.19 -18.49 5.17
CA SER A 9 -12.10 -19.52 4.65
C SER A 9 -12.39 -19.26 3.17
N PRO A 10 -12.08 -20.19 2.26
CA PRO A 10 -12.40 -20.04 0.84
C PRO A 10 -13.90 -19.95 0.54
N PHE A 11 -14.75 -20.31 1.52
CA PHE A 11 -16.19 -20.40 1.32
C PHE A 11 -16.94 -19.05 1.41
N GLU A 12 -16.38 -18.07 2.12
CA GLU A 12 -17.07 -16.78 2.31
C GLU A 12 -16.89 -15.84 1.11
N SER A 13 -15.81 -15.98 0.33
CA SER A 13 -15.59 -15.19 -0.89
C SER A 13 -16.58 -15.54 -2.03
N MET A 14 -17.22 -16.71 -1.99
CA MET A 14 -18.20 -17.14 -3.00
C MET A 14 -19.54 -16.37 -2.96
N LEU A 15 -19.79 -15.58 -1.93
CA LEU A 15 -21.06 -14.85 -1.75
C LEU A 15 -21.11 -13.49 -2.48
N TYR A 16 -19.99 -13.04 -3.05
CA TYR A 16 -19.93 -11.78 -3.75
C TYR A 16 -19.90 -11.96 -5.27
N ASN A 17 -20.50 -11.02 -5.99
CA ASN A 17 -20.57 -11.06 -7.46
C ASN A 17 -19.16 -11.13 -8.08
N ARG A 18 -19.01 -11.92 -9.14
CA ARG A 18 -17.76 -12.03 -9.91
C ARG A 18 -17.38 -10.70 -10.52
N ASP A 19 -16.10 -10.37 -10.45
CA ASP A 19 -15.51 -9.07 -10.76
C ASP A 19 -15.58 -8.65 -12.21
N ASP A 20 -15.62 -9.61 -13.12
CA ASP A 20 -15.46 -9.34 -14.53
C ASP A 20 -16.79 -9.12 -15.29
N VAL A 21 -17.94 -9.14 -14.57
CA VAL A 21 -19.26 -9.13 -15.23
C VAL A 21 -19.42 -7.94 -16.15
N PHE A 22 -19.03 -6.72 -15.74
CA PHE A 22 -19.15 -5.55 -16.59
C PHE A 22 -18.06 -5.45 -17.66
N MET A 23 -16.88 -6.04 -17.42
CA MET A 23 -15.76 -6.08 -18.36
C MET A 23 -15.74 -7.37 -19.21
N ALA A 24 -16.64 -8.33 -18.95
CA ALA A 24 -16.62 -9.64 -19.61
C ALA A 24 -16.72 -9.58 -21.14
N ASN A 25 -17.45 -8.60 -21.68
CA ASN A 25 -17.65 -8.42 -23.11
C ASN A 25 -16.78 -7.29 -23.70
N MET A 26 -15.91 -6.67 -22.92
CA MET A 26 -15.01 -5.61 -23.40
C MET A 26 -13.79 -6.21 -24.08
N SER A 27 -13.41 -5.65 -25.22
CA SER A 27 -12.11 -5.93 -25.85
C SER A 27 -10.97 -5.38 -24.98
N GLU A 28 -9.76 -5.89 -25.20
CA GLU A 28 -8.57 -5.38 -24.50
C GLU A 28 -8.36 -3.88 -24.74
N ALA A 29 -8.68 -3.38 -25.95
CA ALA A 29 -8.59 -1.96 -26.27
C ALA A 29 -9.57 -1.11 -25.47
N GLU A 30 -10.80 -1.59 -25.24
CA GLU A 30 -11.79 -0.92 -24.39
C GLU A 30 -11.36 -0.92 -22.92
N ILE A 31 -10.79 -2.02 -22.42
CA ILE A 31 -10.26 -2.11 -21.06
C ILE A 31 -9.09 -1.13 -20.88
N LYS A 32 -8.17 -1.04 -21.86
CA LYS A 32 -7.10 -0.04 -21.85
C LYS A 32 -7.63 1.39 -21.81
N SER A 33 -8.65 1.68 -22.62
CA SER A 33 -9.28 3.00 -22.64
C SER A 33 -9.90 3.35 -21.29
N LEU A 34 -10.62 2.42 -20.68
CA LEU A 34 -11.21 2.59 -19.35
C LEU A 34 -10.14 2.74 -18.25
N PHE A 35 -9.07 1.93 -18.30
CA PHE A 35 -7.93 2.08 -17.40
C PHE A 35 -7.35 3.50 -17.46
N LEU A 36 -7.10 4.01 -18.67
CA LEU A 36 -6.55 5.36 -18.86
C LEU A 36 -7.52 6.45 -18.40
N GLU A 37 -8.81 6.29 -18.63
CA GLU A 37 -9.84 7.21 -18.15
C GLU A 37 -9.81 7.29 -16.60
N ILE A 38 -9.84 6.15 -15.93
CA ILE A 38 -9.82 6.08 -14.45
C ILE A 38 -8.50 6.65 -13.88
N LEU A 39 -7.37 6.29 -14.49
CA LEU A 39 -6.06 6.80 -14.08
C LEU A 39 -5.99 8.33 -14.25
N ASN A 40 -6.46 8.87 -15.36
CA ASN A 40 -6.47 10.32 -15.64
C ASN A 40 -7.45 11.09 -14.74
N ASN A 41 -8.51 10.46 -14.25
CA ASN A 41 -9.41 11.07 -13.27
C ASN A 41 -8.74 11.21 -11.89
N GLY A 42 -7.64 10.52 -11.66
CA GLY A 42 -6.82 10.58 -10.46
C GLY A 42 -7.20 9.57 -9.40
N MET A 43 -6.19 8.97 -8.80
CA MET A 43 -6.30 8.10 -7.61
C MET A 43 -6.31 8.93 -6.34
N HIS A 44 -6.87 8.39 -5.24
CA HIS A 44 -6.65 8.97 -3.91
C HIS A 44 -5.16 9.00 -3.58
N GLY A 45 -4.48 7.86 -3.59
CA GLY A 45 -3.08 7.73 -3.25
C GLY A 45 -2.37 6.59 -3.97
N VAL A 46 -1.04 6.66 -3.97
CA VAL A 46 -0.17 5.59 -4.49
C VAL A 46 1.01 5.35 -3.55
N CYS A 47 1.40 4.09 -3.41
CA CYS A 47 2.63 3.69 -2.74
C CYS A 47 3.82 4.08 -3.61
N PHE A 48 4.72 4.88 -3.06
CA PHE A 48 5.87 5.41 -3.78
C PHE A 48 6.98 4.38 -3.86
N SER A 49 7.27 3.91 -5.07
CA SER A 49 8.41 3.06 -5.36
C SER A 49 9.65 3.94 -5.51
N LEU A 50 10.59 3.82 -4.56
CA LEU A 50 11.75 4.70 -4.49
C LEU A 50 12.91 4.21 -5.38
N TYR A 51 13.13 2.90 -5.44
CA TYR A 51 14.35 2.30 -5.97
C TYR A 51 14.28 2.01 -7.46
N GLU A 52 15.32 2.41 -8.18
CA GLU A 52 15.53 2.08 -9.60
C GLU A 52 16.20 0.72 -9.78
N GLU A 53 16.40 0.33 -11.03
CA GLU A 53 17.14 -0.89 -11.38
C GLU A 53 18.53 -0.87 -10.75
N GLY A 54 18.87 -1.92 -9.99
CA GLY A 54 20.15 -2.06 -9.29
C GLY A 54 20.21 -1.37 -7.93
N GLN A 55 19.18 -0.63 -7.52
CA GLN A 55 19.05 -0.04 -6.19
C GLN A 55 18.19 -0.91 -5.27
N LYS A 56 18.36 -0.77 -3.96
CA LYS A 56 17.63 -1.50 -2.92
C LYS A 56 17.64 -0.71 -1.60
N PRO A 57 16.83 -1.08 -0.59
CA PRO A 57 16.95 -0.54 0.77
C PRO A 57 18.39 -0.62 1.29
N GLY A 58 18.88 0.47 1.88
CA GLY A 58 20.27 0.68 2.26
C GLY A 58 21.05 1.62 1.33
N ASP A 59 20.56 1.82 0.10
CA ASP A 59 21.17 2.77 -0.83
C ASP A 59 20.67 4.20 -0.57
N ILE A 60 21.56 5.17 -0.67
CA ILE A 60 21.20 6.59 -0.56
C ILE A 60 20.65 7.08 -1.89
N ILE A 61 19.41 7.51 -1.88
CA ILE A 61 18.69 7.93 -3.08
C ILE A 61 18.80 9.45 -3.28
N SER A 62 19.02 9.87 -4.52
CA SER A 62 19.17 11.29 -4.86
C SER A 62 17.83 12.03 -4.88
N GLU A 63 17.84 13.30 -4.47
CA GLU A 63 16.70 14.20 -4.57
C GLU A 63 16.18 14.31 -6.02
N ALA A 64 17.06 14.35 -7.02
CA ALA A 64 16.68 14.42 -8.43
C ALA A 64 15.86 13.20 -8.91
N GLN A 65 16.16 12.01 -8.40
CA GLN A 65 15.41 10.79 -8.70
C GLN A 65 14.00 10.88 -8.13
N ILE A 66 13.86 11.35 -6.89
CA ILE A 66 12.57 11.52 -6.24
C ILE A 66 11.72 12.56 -6.97
N ILE A 67 12.30 13.71 -7.30
CA ILE A 67 11.64 14.79 -8.07
C ILE A 67 11.08 14.24 -9.38
N ARG A 68 11.90 13.56 -10.18
CA ARG A 68 11.48 13.00 -11.47
C ARG A 68 10.29 12.04 -11.33
N ARG A 69 10.32 11.15 -10.33
CA ARG A 69 9.23 10.21 -10.08
C ARG A 69 7.96 10.90 -9.56
N ILE A 70 8.10 11.90 -8.70
CA ILE A 70 6.97 12.72 -8.24
C ILE A 70 6.33 13.47 -9.42
N GLU A 71 7.12 14.04 -10.33
CA GLU A 71 6.60 14.72 -11.53
C GLU A 71 5.77 13.80 -12.42
N ILE A 72 6.19 12.54 -12.57
CA ILE A 72 5.42 11.53 -13.31
C ILE A 72 4.08 11.23 -12.61
N LEU A 73 4.06 11.12 -11.28
CA LEU A 73 2.90 10.69 -10.53
C LEU A 73 1.89 11.82 -10.25
N LYS A 74 2.35 13.07 -10.13
CA LYS A 74 1.53 14.22 -9.76
C LYS A 74 0.23 14.38 -10.56
N PRO A 75 0.18 14.13 -11.88
CA PRO A 75 -1.07 14.22 -12.64
C PRO A 75 -2.12 13.18 -12.25
N TYR A 76 -1.74 12.09 -11.58
CA TYR A 76 -2.55 10.90 -11.40
C TYR A 76 -2.92 10.59 -9.95
N THR A 77 -2.38 11.32 -8.98
CA THR A 77 -2.66 11.05 -7.56
C THR A 77 -2.54 12.29 -6.70
N GLN A 78 -3.32 12.32 -5.61
CA GLN A 78 -3.28 13.42 -4.63
C GLN A 78 -2.34 13.12 -3.46
N TRP A 79 -2.16 11.85 -3.12
CA TRP A 79 -1.38 11.39 -1.99
C TRP A 79 -0.22 10.51 -2.41
N ILE A 80 0.91 10.67 -1.69
CA ILE A 80 2.07 9.77 -1.75
C ILE A 80 2.21 9.07 -0.40
N ARG A 81 2.38 7.75 -0.43
CA ARG A 81 2.75 6.95 0.73
C ARG A 81 4.21 6.50 0.62
N SER A 82 5.02 6.84 1.63
CA SER A 82 6.39 6.35 1.81
C SER A 82 6.49 5.38 2.98
N PHE A 83 7.57 4.59 3.03
CA PHE A 83 7.68 3.45 3.94
C PHE A 83 8.71 3.62 5.04
N SER A 84 9.66 4.54 4.88
CA SER A 84 10.80 4.77 5.79
C SER A 84 11.08 6.25 5.88
N THR A 85 11.89 6.64 6.86
CA THR A 85 12.34 8.01 7.11
C THR A 85 13.87 8.12 7.14
N THR A 86 14.56 7.13 6.60
CA THR A 86 16.03 7.06 6.51
C THR A 86 16.49 6.82 5.07
N GLU A 87 17.77 6.91 4.81
CA GLU A 87 18.43 6.52 3.54
C GLU A 87 17.88 7.26 2.31
N GLY A 88 17.48 8.53 2.47
CA GLY A 88 16.90 9.36 1.40
C GLY A 88 15.37 9.34 1.36
N ASN A 89 14.70 8.41 2.05
CA ASN A 89 13.25 8.37 2.12
C ASN A 89 12.65 9.61 2.80
N GLU A 90 13.38 10.25 3.71
CA GLU A 90 13.00 11.49 4.39
C GLU A 90 12.81 12.68 3.42
N LEU A 91 13.36 12.59 2.21
CA LEU A 91 13.18 13.60 1.17
C LEU A 91 11.82 13.47 0.46
N ILE A 92 11.21 12.28 0.46
CA ILE A 92 9.96 12.03 -0.27
C ILE A 92 8.84 12.97 0.19
N PRO A 93 8.49 13.06 1.49
CA PRO A 93 7.42 13.96 1.93
C PRO A 93 7.73 15.43 1.68
N LYS A 94 9.00 15.84 1.83
CA LYS A 94 9.43 17.21 1.54
C LYS A 94 9.19 17.59 0.08
N ILE A 95 9.58 16.73 -0.84
CA ILE A 95 9.41 16.96 -2.28
C ILE A 95 7.91 16.88 -2.64
N ALA A 96 7.17 15.87 -2.16
CA ALA A 96 5.74 15.74 -2.40
C ALA A 96 4.97 17.02 -1.98
N LYS A 97 5.30 17.61 -0.82
CA LYS A 97 4.71 18.88 -0.35
C LYS A 97 5.03 20.06 -1.27
N GLN A 98 6.24 20.14 -1.83
CA GLN A 98 6.58 21.20 -2.81
C GLN A 98 5.72 21.11 -4.08
N TYR A 99 5.28 19.92 -4.44
CA TYR A 99 4.36 19.69 -5.56
C TYR A 99 2.87 19.76 -5.16
N GLY A 100 2.55 20.16 -3.92
CA GLY A 100 1.19 20.32 -3.42
C GLY A 100 0.47 18.99 -3.15
N MET A 101 1.21 17.91 -2.94
CA MET A 101 0.65 16.59 -2.62
C MET A 101 0.52 16.39 -1.11
N GLN A 102 -0.39 15.53 -0.70
CA GLN A 102 -0.52 15.06 0.67
C GLN A 102 0.35 13.81 0.88
N THR A 103 0.70 13.54 2.15
CA THR A 103 1.69 12.52 2.48
C THR A 103 1.23 11.61 3.61
N MET A 104 1.34 10.30 3.40
CA MET A 104 1.37 9.31 4.44
C MET A 104 2.81 8.81 4.58
N VAL A 105 3.43 9.08 5.72
CA VAL A 105 4.86 8.77 5.95
C VAL A 105 4.98 7.64 6.94
N GLY A 106 5.63 6.55 6.52
CA GLY A 106 5.91 5.40 7.36
C GLY A 106 7.28 5.47 8.03
N ALA A 107 7.35 5.07 9.30
CA ALA A 107 8.60 4.65 9.93
C ALA A 107 8.73 3.14 9.79
N TRP A 108 9.82 2.67 9.16
CA TRP A 108 10.06 1.24 9.02
C TRP A 108 10.64 0.66 10.32
N LEU A 109 9.82 -0.06 11.06
CA LEU A 109 10.27 -0.74 12.27
C LEU A 109 10.61 -2.21 11.96
N GLY A 110 11.75 -2.66 12.47
CA GLY A 110 12.29 -4.01 12.31
C GLY A 110 12.87 -4.53 13.63
N ASP A 111 13.73 -5.52 13.55
CA ASP A 111 14.43 -6.12 14.69
C ASP A 111 15.66 -5.31 15.18
N GLU A 112 16.08 -4.29 14.43
CA GLU A 112 17.22 -3.43 14.73
C GLU A 112 16.79 -2.20 15.57
N LYS A 113 16.96 -2.26 16.88
CA LYS A 113 16.49 -1.22 17.82
C LYS A 113 17.01 0.18 17.51
N GLU A 114 18.29 0.33 17.23
CA GLU A 114 18.91 1.63 16.93
C GLU A 114 18.34 2.23 15.66
N LYS A 115 18.04 1.41 14.66
CA LYS A 115 17.38 1.85 13.41
C LYS A 115 15.95 2.28 13.67
N ASN A 116 15.21 1.52 14.49
CA ASN A 116 13.85 1.89 14.89
C ASN A 116 13.81 3.24 15.61
N GLU A 117 14.74 3.49 16.53
CA GLU A 117 14.85 4.78 17.21
C GLU A 117 15.11 5.94 16.22
N GLN A 118 15.96 5.72 15.22
CA GLN A 118 16.22 6.71 14.19
C GLN A 118 15.02 6.97 13.29
N GLU A 119 14.33 5.91 12.85
CA GLU A 119 13.08 5.99 12.06
C GLU A 119 12.01 6.81 12.80
N LEU A 120 11.78 6.52 14.08
CA LEU A 120 10.81 7.24 14.90
C LEU A 120 11.20 8.70 15.13
N LYS A 121 12.46 8.99 15.40
CA LYS A 121 12.97 10.36 15.54
C LYS A 121 12.77 11.18 14.27
N ASN A 122 13.10 10.61 13.13
CA ASN A 122 12.94 11.28 11.84
C ASN A 122 11.47 11.51 11.53
N LEU A 123 10.60 10.51 11.75
CA LEU A 123 9.15 10.65 11.57
C LEU A 123 8.59 11.83 12.40
N ILE A 124 8.95 11.89 13.69
CA ILE A 124 8.53 12.97 14.59
C ILE A 124 9.03 14.33 14.08
N GLN A 125 10.28 14.41 13.60
CA GLN A 125 10.79 15.67 13.05
C GLN A 125 10.05 16.09 11.78
N LEU A 126 9.81 15.16 10.84
CA LEU A 126 9.03 15.42 9.63
C LEU A 126 7.61 15.90 9.95
N CYS A 127 6.97 15.31 10.97
CA CYS A 127 5.66 15.77 11.46
C CYS A 127 5.72 17.22 11.96
N ARG A 128 6.70 17.57 12.80
CA ARG A 128 6.91 18.91 13.34
C ARG A 128 7.21 19.95 12.27
N ASP A 129 7.87 19.52 11.19
CA ASP A 129 8.17 20.36 10.01
C ASP A 129 6.94 20.56 9.09
N GLY A 130 5.78 19.97 9.42
CA GLY A 130 4.54 20.06 8.63
C GLY A 130 4.57 19.28 7.32
N LEU A 131 5.41 18.25 7.24
CA LEU A 131 5.62 17.45 6.03
C LEU A 131 4.80 16.15 6.01
N VAL A 132 4.05 15.85 7.09
CA VAL A 132 3.29 14.61 7.27
C VAL A 132 1.83 14.93 7.55
N ASP A 133 0.92 14.37 6.77
CA ASP A 133 -0.53 14.45 7.02
C ASP A 133 -1.01 13.25 7.84
N ILE A 134 -0.44 12.06 7.58
CA ILE A 134 -0.69 10.83 8.34
C ILE A 134 0.65 10.17 8.64
N ALA A 135 0.90 9.86 9.90
CA ALA A 135 2.07 9.12 10.36
C ALA A 135 1.73 7.63 10.52
N ALA A 136 2.47 6.76 9.86
CA ALA A 136 2.33 5.31 9.96
C ALA A 136 3.52 4.74 10.76
N VAL A 137 3.26 4.27 11.98
CA VAL A 137 4.27 3.75 12.90
C VAL A 137 4.41 2.25 12.70
N GLY A 138 5.35 1.84 11.86
CA GLY A 138 5.56 0.46 11.46
C GLY A 138 4.73 0.03 10.25
N ASN A 139 5.24 -0.96 9.52
CA ASN A 139 4.56 -1.63 8.42
C ASN A 139 4.70 -3.14 8.58
N GLU A 140 3.60 -3.86 8.76
CA GLU A 140 3.55 -5.33 8.86
C GLU A 140 4.51 -5.93 9.92
N VAL A 141 4.74 -5.20 10.99
CA VAL A 141 5.69 -5.56 12.05
C VAL A 141 5.28 -6.84 12.75
N LEU A 142 3.98 -6.99 13.07
CA LEU A 142 3.45 -8.20 13.69
C LEU A 142 3.37 -9.35 12.70
N TYR A 143 3.01 -9.08 11.45
CA TYR A 143 3.02 -10.06 10.38
C TYR A 143 4.43 -10.66 10.16
N ARG A 144 5.47 -9.84 10.18
CA ARG A 144 6.88 -10.27 10.04
C ARG A 144 7.47 -10.84 11.34
N ASN A 145 6.82 -10.63 12.49
CA ASN A 145 7.29 -10.93 13.83
C ASN A 145 8.63 -10.21 14.17
N ASP A 146 8.76 -8.96 13.76
CA ASP A 146 9.96 -8.16 14.03
C ASP A 146 9.95 -7.55 15.44
N LEU A 147 8.77 -7.18 15.94
CA LEU A 147 8.56 -6.70 17.30
C LEU A 147 7.40 -7.45 17.96
N THR A 148 7.37 -7.43 19.27
CA THR A 148 6.19 -7.83 20.05
C THR A 148 5.09 -6.78 19.98
N LEU A 149 3.86 -7.17 20.31
CA LEU A 149 2.73 -6.23 20.37
C LEU A 149 3.02 -5.09 21.36
N ASP A 150 3.58 -5.39 22.53
CA ASP A 150 3.87 -4.37 23.56
C ASP A 150 4.89 -3.33 23.05
N GLU A 151 5.98 -3.77 22.40
CA GLU A 151 6.99 -2.87 21.81
C GLU A 151 6.41 -1.98 20.71
N LEU A 152 5.52 -2.53 19.89
CA LEU A 152 4.81 -1.76 18.87
C LEU A 152 3.86 -0.72 19.49
N LEU A 153 3.07 -1.12 20.49
CA LEU A 153 2.16 -0.21 21.22
C LEU A 153 2.93 0.92 21.93
N GLU A 154 4.09 0.64 22.51
CA GLU A 154 4.97 1.65 23.09
C GLU A 154 5.46 2.63 22.01
N SER A 155 5.84 2.15 20.82
CA SER A 155 6.28 2.99 19.70
C SER A 155 5.16 3.90 19.20
N ILE A 156 3.95 3.39 19.03
CA ILE A 156 2.77 4.16 18.64
C ILE A 156 2.47 5.25 19.67
N LYS A 157 2.43 4.88 20.94
CA LYS A 157 2.20 5.81 22.05
C LYS A 157 3.25 6.91 22.07
N TYR A 158 4.52 6.55 21.95
CA TYR A 158 5.63 7.51 21.92
C TYR A 158 5.46 8.55 20.82
N VAL A 159 5.16 8.13 19.59
CA VAL A 159 4.94 9.07 18.46
C VAL A 159 3.75 9.98 18.75
N LYS A 160 2.60 9.44 19.20
CA LYS A 160 1.40 10.23 19.51
C LYS A 160 1.64 11.29 20.58
N GLU A 161 2.41 10.99 21.60
CA GLU A 161 2.78 11.95 22.65
C GLU A 161 3.66 13.09 22.12
N GLN A 162 4.49 12.83 21.11
CA GLN A 162 5.39 13.82 20.53
C GLN A 162 4.76 14.72 19.48
N VAL A 163 3.69 14.25 18.82
CA VAL A 163 3.01 14.94 17.70
C VAL A 163 1.48 14.81 17.83
N PRO A 164 0.86 15.38 18.88
CA PRO A 164 -0.54 15.15 19.22
C PRO A 164 -1.54 15.67 18.17
N ASP A 165 -1.12 16.56 17.29
CA ASP A 165 -1.97 17.15 16.23
C ASP A 165 -1.92 16.35 14.92
N ILE A 166 -1.09 15.29 14.83
CA ILE A 166 -0.95 14.45 13.63
C ILE A 166 -1.76 13.17 13.81
N THR A 167 -2.48 12.77 12.77
CA THR A 167 -3.17 11.47 12.73
C THR A 167 -2.13 10.36 12.67
N VAL A 168 -2.15 9.46 13.66
CA VAL A 168 -1.21 8.34 13.80
C VAL A 168 -1.93 7.02 13.65
N GLY A 169 -1.40 6.13 12.81
CA GLY A 169 -1.86 4.76 12.65
C GLY A 169 -0.70 3.77 12.56
N TYR A 170 -1.06 2.50 12.52
CA TYR A 170 -0.17 1.38 12.25
C TYR A 170 -0.65 0.65 11.01
N VAL A 171 0.26 0.15 10.17
CA VAL A 171 -0.06 -0.57 8.93
C VAL A 171 0.19 -2.05 9.10
N ASP A 172 -0.84 -2.87 8.89
CA ASP A 172 -0.69 -4.32 8.80
C ASP A 172 -1.81 -4.97 7.97
N ALA A 173 -1.74 -6.28 7.79
CA ALA A 173 -2.80 -7.08 7.20
C ALA A 173 -4.10 -6.95 8.02
N TYR A 174 -5.23 -6.90 7.33
CA TYR A 174 -6.55 -6.62 7.90
C TYR A 174 -6.91 -7.50 9.12
N TYR A 175 -6.48 -8.74 9.14
CA TYR A 175 -6.79 -9.68 10.21
C TYR A 175 -6.00 -9.43 11.50
N GLU A 176 -4.90 -8.68 11.48
CA GLU A 176 -4.15 -8.33 12.69
C GLU A 176 -4.96 -7.38 13.59
N PHE A 177 -5.76 -6.50 13.01
CA PHE A 177 -6.66 -5.64 13.78
C PHE A 177 -7.80 -6.40 14.48
N SER A 178 -8.24 -7.51 13.88
CA SER A 178 -9.22 -8.39 14.54
C SER A 178 -8.63 -9.22 15.67
N ARG A 179 -7.31 -9.52 15.60
CA ARG A 179 -6.59 -10.30 16.60
C ARG A 179 -6.13 -9.47 17.78
N HIS A 180 -5.83 -8.20 17.51
CA HIS A 180 -5.24 -7.27 18.44
C HIS A 180 -6.08 -5.99 18.53
N PRO A 181 -7.23 -6.02 19.26
CA PRO A 181 -8.07 -4.83 19.45
C PRO A 181 -7.30 -3.64 20.05
N GLU A 182 -6.24 -3.92 20.80
CA GLU A 182 -5.35 -2.93 21.42
C GLU A 182 -4.69 -2.02 20.36
N LEU A 183 -4.40 -2.56 19.16
CA LEU A 183 -3.89 -1.75 18.03
C LEU A 183 -4.93 -0.73 17.57
N VAL A 184 -6.18 -1.17 17.47
CA VAL A 184 -7.27 -0.27 17.09
C VAL A 184 -7.43 0.83 18.13
N GLU A 185 -7.34 0.51 19.41
CA GLU A 185 -7.43 1.50 20.51
C GLU A 185 -6.27 2.50 20.47
N ALA A 186 -5.04 2.03 20.25
CA ALA A 186 -3.84 2.85 20.22
C ALA A 186 -3.79 3.83 19.04
N CYS A 187 -4.31 3.46 17.87
CA CYS A 187 -4.27 4.26 16.65
C CYS A 187 -5.42 5.26 16.56
N ASP A 188 -5.22 6.38 15.84
CA ASP A 188 -6.29 7.32 15.51
C ASP A 188 -7.08 6.85 14.27
N VAL A 189 -6.43 6.09 13.40
CA VAL A 189 -6.94 5.55 12.13
C VAL A 189 -6.45 4.12 11.94
N VAL A 190 -7.27 3.26 11.35
CA VAL A 190 -6.88 1.91 10.97
C VAL A 190 -6.29 1.95 9.56
N LEU A 191 -5.01 1.59 9.45
CA LEU A 191 -4.26 1.55 8.20
C LEU A 191 -4.03 0.09 7.80
N THR A 192 -4.64 -0.35 6.71
CA THR A 192 -4.72 -1.79 6.43
C THR A 192 -4.35 -2.17 5.01
N ASN A 193 -3.62 -3.28 4.86
CA ASN A 193 -3.22 -3.86 3.59
C ASN A 193 -4.17 -4.99 3.17
N TYR A 194 -4.64 -4.95 1.90
CA TYR A 194 -5.52 -5.97 1.32
C TYR A 194 -4.88 -6.55 0.06
N TYR A 195 -4.57 -7.84 0.08
CA TYR A 195 -3.92 -8.51 -1.03
C TYR A 195 -4.60 -9.83 -1.41
N PRO A 196 -5.69 -9.80 -2.19
CA PRO A 196 -6.30 -11.02 -2.73
C PRO A 196 -5.29 -11.89 -3.49
N PHE A 197 -4.31 -11.27 -4.16
CA PHE A 197 -3.24 -11.98 -4.85
C PHE A 197 -2.42 -12.88 -3.92
N TRP A 198 -1.90 -12.33 -2.81
CA TRP A 198 -1.07 -13.08 -1.87
C TRP A 198 -1.85 -14.19 -1.14
N GLU A 199 -3.15 -14.03 -0.99
CA GLU A 199 -4.02 -15.07 -0.44
C GLU A 199 -4.37 -16.16 -1.48
N GLY A 200 -3.96 -15.97 -2.74
CA GLY A 200 -4.14 -16.94 -3.81
C GLY A 200 -5.54 -16.97 -4.40
N THR A 201 -6.28 -15.86 -4.26
CA THR A 201 -7.62 -15.71 -4.82
C THR A 201 -7.54 -15.56 -6.33
N SER A 202 -8.43 -16.20 -7.09
CA SER A 202 -8.50 -15.99 -8.54
C SER A 202 -8.83 -14.53 -8.86
N PHE A 203 -8.49 -14.05 -10.05
CA PHE A 203 -8.84 -12.69 -10.46
C PHE A 203 -10.37 -12.49 -10.38
N GLU A 204 -11.13 -13.47 -10.84
CA GLU A 204 -12.59 -13.42 -10.92
C GLU A 204 -13.28 -13.28 -9.55
N ASP A 205 -12.61 -13.70 -8.48
CA ASP A 205 -13.11 -13.61 -7.11
C ASP A 205 -12.45 -12.48 -6.30
N SER A 206 -11.50 -11.74 -6.91
CA SER A 206 -10.61 -10.81 -6.19
C SER A 206 -11.34 -9.60 -5.61
N LEU A 207 -12.32 -9.02 -6.32
CA LEU A 207 -13.12 -7.90 -5.80
C LEU A 207 -14.02 -8.35 -4.65
N GLY A 208 -14.68 -9.49 -4.79
CA GLY A 208 -15.48 -10.08 -3.71
C GLY A 208 -14.63 -10.31 -2.45
N HIS A 209 -13.39 -10.80 -2.64
CA HIS A 209 -12.47 -11.01 -1.53
C HIS A 209 -11.97 -9.68 -0.92
N LEU A 210 -11.72 -8.67 -1.74
CA LEU A 210 -11.39 -7.33 -1.29
C LEU A 210 -12.51 -6.73 -0.42
N HIS A 211 -13.77 -6.89 -0.84
CA HIS A 211 -14.94 -6.49 -0.04
C HIS A 211 -14.98 -7.23 1.30
N HIS A 212 -14.71 -8.54 1.30
CA HIS A 212 -14.70 -9.35 2.52
C HIS A 212 -13.63 -8.88 3.51
N MET A 213 -12.39 -8.64 3.05
CA MET A 213 -11.33 -8.06 3.87
C MET A 213 -11.76 -6.74 4.50
N HIS A 214 -12.40 -5.87 3.70
CA HIS A 214 -12.89 -4.58 4.20
C HIS A 214 -14.00 -4.73 5.23
N GLN A 215 -14.94 -5.66 5.04
CA GLN A 215 -16.01 -5.92 6.02
C GLN A 215 -15.44 -6.44 7.34
N GLN A 216 -14.44 -7.32 7.31
CA GLN A 216 -13.75 -7.75 8.54
C GLN A 216 -13.06 -6.59 9.25
N THR A 217 -12.39 -5.71 8.48
CA THR A 217 -11.76 -4.52 9.07
C THR A 217 -12.80 -3.57 9.68
N LEU A 218 -13.95 -3.35 9.03
CA LEU A 218 -15.05 -2.53 9.57
C LEU A 218 -15.53 -3.06 10.92
N GLN A 219 -15.65 -4.37 11.07
CA GLN A 219 -16.05 -4.99 12.34
C GLN A 219 -15.00 -4.78 13.43
N ALA A 220 -13.69 -4.85 13.07
CA ALA A 220 -12.61 -4.67 14.02
C ALA A 220 -12.35 -3.21 14.38
N ALA A 221 -12.58 -2.28 13.46
CA ALA A 221 -12.21 -0.87 13.57
C ALA A 221 -12.99 -0.08 14.64
N ASN A 222 -14.05 -0.64 15.21
CA ASN A 222 -14.84 -0.02 16.28
C ASN A 222 -15.26 1.44 15.96
N GLY A 223 -15.69 1.69 14.72
CA GLY A 223 -16.11 3.01 14.24
C GLY A 223 -14.98 3.98 13.86
N LYS A 224 -13.72 3.59 14.00
CA LYS A 224 -12.59 4.40 13.52
C LYS A 224 -12.55 4.41 11.99
N LYS A 225 -12.00 5.50 11.43
CA LYS A 225 -11.74 5.62 10.00
C LYS A 225 -10.77 4.50 9.57
N ILE A 226 -11.05 3.93 8.39
CA ILE A 226 -10.20 2.93 7.75
C ILE A 226 -9.63 3.55 6.47
N ILE A 227 -8.34 3.35 6.25
CA ILE A 227 -7.66 3.67 5.00
C ILE A 227 -6.99 2.40 4.49
N ILE A 228 -7.23 2.04 3.24
CA ILE A 228 -6.52 0.95 2.59
C ILE A 228 -5.14 1.48 2.18
N THR A 229 -4.11 0.97 2.84
CA THR A 229 -2.74 1.46 2.64
C THR A 229 -2.00 0.76 1.51
N GLU A 230 -2.42 -0.46 1.18
CA GLU A 230 -1.89 -1.20 0.04
C GLU A 230 -2.95 -2.14 -0.52
N THR A 231 -3.10 -2.11 -1.83
CA THR A 231 -3.76 -3.15 -2.63
C THR A 231 -3.26 -3.08 -4.08
N GLY A 232 -3.14 -4.21 -4.75
CA GLY A 232 -2.62 -4.27 -6.11
C GLY A 232 -2.66 -5.68 -6.69
N TRP A 233 -2.25 -5.80 -7.95
CA TRP A 233 -2.10 -7.06 -8.67
C TRP A 233 -0.86 -7.02 -9.56
N PRO A 234 0.07 -8.01 -9.46
CA PRO A 234 1.28 -8.00 -10.25
C PRO A 234 0.99 -8.34 -11.72
N SER A 235 1.76 -7.72 -12.62
CA SER A 235 1.58 -7.89 -14.07
C SER A 235 2.35 -9.03 -14.70
N GLN A 236 3.27 -9.65 -13.93
CA GLN A 236 4.12 -10.78 -14.35
C GLN A 236 4.58 -11.57 -13.12
N GLY A 237 5.14 -12.76 -13.35
CA GLY A 237 5.80 -13.61 -12.37
C GLY A 237 5.07 -14.92 -12.15
N GLU A 238 5.36 -15.59 -11.05
CA GLU A 238 4.81 -16.89 -10.71
C GLU A 238 3.40 -16.78 -10.10
N ASN A 239 2.60 -17.83 -10.33
CA ASN A 239 1.27 -17.92 -9.76
C ASN A 239 1.33 -18.12 -8.24
N THR A 240 0.41 -17.49 -7.52
CA THR A 240 0.14 -17.79 -6.11
C THR A 240 -1.19 -18.52 -6.02
N LYS A 241 -1.16 -19.85 -5.96
CA LYS A 241 -2.36 -20.71 -6.03
C LYS A 241 -3.22 -20.41 -7.27
N ASN A 242 -4.44 -19.84 -7.06
CA ASN A 242 -5.35 -19.47 -8.14
C ASN A 242 -5.12 -18.05 -8.67
N ALA A 243 -4.30 -17.25 -8.00
CA ALA A 243 -3.95 -15.92 -8.45
C ALA A 243 -2.89 -15.99 -9.55
N ILE A 244 -3.23 -15.52 -10.75
CA ILE A 244 -2.35 -15.55 -11.92
C ILE A 244 -1.93 -14.12 -12.26
N PRO A 245 -0.61 -13.79 -12.14
CA PRO A 245 -0.13 -12.48 -12.50
C PRO A 245 -0.08 -12.34 -14.02
N ASN A 246 -0.77 -11.33 -14.55
CA ASN A 246 -0.67 -10.95 -15.97
C ASN A 246 -1.15 -9.51 -16.17
N LYS A 247 -0.80 -8.91 -17.31
CA LYS A 247 -1.11 -7.50 -17.62
C LYS A 247 -2.60 -7.20 -17.63
N LEU A 248 -3.41 -8.09 -18.20
CA LEU A 248 -4.84 -7.88 -18.31
C LEU A 248 -5.54 -7.93 -16.94
N SER A 249 -5.19 -8.93 -16.11
CA SER A 249 -5.71 -9.01 -14.74
C SER A 249 -5.25 -7.83 -13.89
N ALA A 250 -4.00 -7.35 -14.04
CA ALA A 250 -3.51 -6.18 -13.33
C ALA A 250 -4.28 -4.91 -13.71
N MET A 251 -4.57 -4.69 -15.01
CA MET A 251 -5.43 -3.58 -15.45
C MET A 251 -6.85 -3.67 -14.90
N LYS A 252 -7.47 -4.83 -15.03
CA LYS A 252 -8.84 -5.06 -14.55
C LYS A 252 -8.93 -4.92 -13.03
N TYR A 253 -7.94 -5.41 -12.29
CA TYR A 253 -7.89 -5.25 -10.83
C TYR A 253 -7.80 -3.77 -10.43
N PHE A 254 -6.93 -3.01 -11.09
CA PHE A 254 -6.84 -1.56 -10.89
C PHE A 254 -8.21 -0.89 -11.11
N ILE A 255 -8.86 -1.17 -12.23
CA ILE A 255 -10.19 -0.63 -12.57
C ILE A 255 -11.19 -0.94 -11.47
N ASN A 256 -11.32 -2.23 -11.10
CA ASN A 256 -12.26 -2.69 -10.09
C ASN A 256 -12.01 -2.05 -8.74
N ALA A 257 -10.76 -2.04 -8.27
CA ALA A 257 -10.40 -1.48 -6.96
C ALA A 257 -10.65 0.05 -6.91
N GLN A 258 -10.30 0.79 -7.97
CA GLN A 258 -10.52 2.24 -8.02
C GLN A 258 -12.02 2.59 -8.08
N LEU A 259 -12.80 1.92 -8.91
CA LEU A 259 -14.25 2.16 -9.01
C LEU A 259 -14.97 1.81 -7.70
N TRP A 260 -14.61 0.68 -7.09
CA TRP A 260 -15.16 0.31 -5.78
C TRP A 260 -14.81 1.33 -4.69
N ALA A 261 -13.55 1.73 -4.60
CA ALA A 261 -13.13 2.70 -3.59
C ALA A 261 -13.84 4.05 -3.77
N LEU A 262 -14.02 4.49 -5.02
CA LEU A 262 -14.75 5.72 -5.35
C LEU A 262 -16.23 5.63 -4.94
N ASP A 263 -16.90 4.53 -5.32
CA ASP A 263 -18.34 4.33 -5.04
C ASP A 263 -18.61 4.20 -3.52
N ALA A 264 -17.73 3.52 -2.81
CA ALA A 264 -17.84 3.31 -1.36
C ALA A 264 -17.27 4.48 -0.52
N GLY A 265 -16.66 5.50 -1.14
CA GLY A 265 -16.02 6.61 -0.42
C GLY A 265 -14.81 6.19 0.41
N ILE A 266 -14.06 5.20 -0.04
CA ILE A 266 -12.90 4.63 0.66
C ILE A 266 -11.61 5.30 0.19
N GLU A 267 -10.80 5.78 1.13
CA GLU A 267 -9.45 6.25 0.86
C GLU A 267 -8.52 5.04 0.66
N MET A 268 -7.82 5.01 -0.49
CA MET A 268 -7.03 3.86 -0.88
C MET A 268 -5.72 4.27 -1.55
N PHE A 269 -4.62 3.63 -1.14
CA PHE A 269 -3.32 3.72 -1.80
C PHE A 269 -3.11 2.48 -2.67
N TYR A 270 -2.89 2.69 -3.97
CA TYR A 270 -2.59 1.59 -4.88
C TYR A 270 -1.11 1.17 -4.79
N PHE A 271 -0.88 -0.12 -4.71
CA PHE A 271 0.47 -0.69 -4.68
C PHE A 271 0.82 -1.29 -6.06
N SER A 272 1.73 -0.66 -6.82
CA SER A 272 2.55 0.47 -6.48
C SER A 272 2.78 1.40 -7.70
N SER A 273 3.62 2.42 -7.53
CA SER A 273 3.90 3.36 -8.63
C SER A 273 4.78 2.75 -9.70
N PHE A 274 6.00 2.33 -9.39
CA PHE A 274 6.97 1.80 -10.36
C PHE A 274 7.36 0.37 -10.04
N ASP A 275 7.76 -0.38 -11.05
CA ASP A 275 8.37 -1.69 -10.88
C ASP A 275 9.72 -1.57 -10.15
N GLU A 276 9.97 -2.48 -9.20
CA GLU A 276 11.18 -2.49 -8.36
C GLU A 276 11.82 -3.89 -8.29
N SER A 277 12.91 -4.09 -9.00
CA SER A 277 13.57 -5.39 -9.14
C SER A 277 14.16 -5.95 -7.84
N TRP A 278 14.47 -5.12 -6.85
CA TRP A 278 15.04 -5.56 -5.58
C TRP A 278 14.12 -6.48 -4.77
N LYS A 279 12.80 -6.38 -4.96
CA LYS A 279 11.79 -7.15 -4.24
C LYS A 279 11.78 -8.64 -4.58
N VAL A 280 12.37 -9.03 -5.71
CA VAL A 280 12.42 -10.44 -6.16
C VAL A 280 13.01 -11.37 -5.08
N GLY A 281 13.99 -10.91 -4.31
CA GLY A 281 14.60 -11.72 -3.25
C GLY A 281 13.65 -12.10 -2.11
N ALA A 282 12.71 -11.24 -1.76
CA ALA A 282 11.77 -11.44 -0.65
C ALA A 282 10.40 -11.96 -1.11
N GLU A 283 9.93 -11.53 -2.28
CA GLU A 283 8.57 -11.76 -2.77
C GLU A 283 8.49 -12.75 -3.94
N GLY A 284 9.64 -13.28 -4.38
CA GLY A 284 9.71 -14.05 -5.62
C GLY A 284 9.63 -13.15 -6.85
N GLU A 285 9.50 -13.76 -8.04
CA GLU A 285 9.54 -13.03 -9.31
C GLU A 285 8.45 -11.93 -9.40
N VAL A 286 7.28 -12.17 -8.83
CA VAL A 286 6.16 -11.19 -8.82
C VAL A 286 6.53 -9.87 -8.14
N GLY A 287 7.44 -9.88 -7.17
CA GLY A 287 7.88 -8.71 -6.41
C GLY A 287 8.34 -7.55 -7.29
N ALA A 288 8.91 -7.86 -8.47
CA ALA A 288 9.39 -6.85 -9.41
C ALA A 288 8.28 -6.16 -10.23
N TYR A 289 7.02 -6.62 -10.21
CA TYR A 289 6.04 -6.26 -11.25
C TYR A 289 4.72 -5.68 -10.73
N TRP A 290 4.74 -5.03 -9.58
CA TRP A 290 3.57 -4.39 -8.97
C TRP A 290 3.26 -2.98 -9.48
N GLY A 291 4.23 -2.32 -10.12
CA GLY A 291 4.11 -0.94 -10.57
C GLY A 291 3.05 -0.73 -11.64
N LEU A 292 2.41 0.44 -11.66
CA LEU A 292 1.65 0.93 -12.81
C LEU A 292 2.60 1.35 -13.94
N TRP A 293 3.76 1.88 -13.59
CA TRP A 293 4.86 2.15 -14.51
C TRP A 293 5.93 1.07 -14.40
N ASP A 294 6.58 0.78 -15.52
CA ASP A 294 7.70 -0.16 -15.57
C ASP A 294 8.98 0.42 -14.94
N LYS A 295 10.03 -0.40 -14.88
CA LYS A 295 11.36 0.02 -14.38
C LYS A 295 12.00 1.16 -15.18
N ASN A 296 11.55 1.45 -16.38
CA ASN A 296 11.99 2.57 -17.23
C ASN A 296 11.04 3.77 -17.12
N GLU A 297 10.18 3.78 -16.11
CA GLU A 297 9.22 4.84 -15.82
C GLU A 297 8.17 5.05 -16.94
N LYS A 298 7.88 4.01 -17.73
CA LYS A 298 6.84 4.02 -18.76
C LYS A 298 5.57 3.35 -18.24
N LEU A 299 4.42 3.98 -18.49
CA LEU A 299 3.12 3.39 -18.15
C LEU A 299 2.96 2.04 -18.85
N LYS A 300 2.69 0.95 -18.07
CA LYS A 300 2.76 -0.43 -18.60
C LYS A 300 1.62 -0.86 -19.51
N PHE A 301 0.48 -0.23 -19.39
CA PHE A 301 -0.77 -0.71 -19.96
C PHE A 301 -1.25 0.13 -21.16
N ILE A 302 -0.33 0.80 -21.85
CA ILE A 302 -0.61 1.59 -23.05
C ILE A 302 -0.05 0.93 -24.32
#